data_a3b39f7d327bb680825bfd720fc8e9e5
#
_entry.id   a3b39f7d327bb680825bfd720fc8e9e5
#
_cell.length_a   1.000
_cell.length_b   1.000
_cell.length_c   1.000
_cell.angle_alpha   90.00
_cell.angle_beta   90.00
_cell.angle_gamma   90.00
#
_symmetry.space_group_name_H-M   'P 1'
#
loop_
_entity.id
_entity.type
_entity.pdbx_description
1 polymer ?
#
loop_
_entity_poly.entity_id
_entity_poly.type
_entity_poly.pdbx_seq_one_letter_code
_entity_poly.pdbx_strand_id
1 'polypeptide(L)'
;ISMHVSFSLADAETLPFPDHSFDTVVSSLSSCTFPNPVRVFREMARVCRTGGRILLLEHGRSDYGWLGHWQDRHADKFAEALGCHWNREPLQLIEQGGLKVVRSRRTFLGIFHQIHASPP
;
A
#
# COMPACT_ATOMS: atom_id res chain seq x y z
N ILE A 1 -24.12 -2.19 -18.01
CA ILE A 1 -22.79 -1.57 -18.06
C ILE A 1 -21.78 -2.63 -18.50
N SER A 2 -21.11 -2.37 -19.59
CA SER A 2 -20.01 -3.22 -20.02
C SER A 2 -18.69 -2.63 -19.53
N MET A 3 -17.81 -3.52 -19.07
CA MET A 3 -16.50 -3.13 -18.54
C MET A 3 -15.43 -3.99 -19.19
N HIS A 4 -14.40 -3.37 -19.72
CA HIS A 4 -13.24 -4.08 -20.22
C HIS A 4 -12.28 -4.40 -19.07
N VAL A 5 -12.00 -5.68 -18.86
CA VAL A 5 -11.08 -6.13 -17.83
C VAL A 5 -9.99 -6.97 -18.49
N SER A 6 -8.75 -6.67 -18.14
CA SER A 6 -7.60 -7.48 -18.55
C SER A 6 -6.78 -7.86 -17.33
N PHE A 7 -6.15 -9.04 -17.38
CA PHE A 7 -5.29 -9.54 -16.32
C PHE A 7 -3.87 -9.72 -16.88
N SER A 8 -2.89 -9.31 -16.09
CA SER A 8 -1.50 -9.53 -16.45
C SER A 8 -0.69 -9.92 -15.22
N LEU A 9 0.29 -10.77 -15.41
CA LEU A 9 1.25 -11.14 -14.37
C LEU A 9 2.44 -10.19 -14.48
N ALA A 10 2.75 -9.49 -13.39
CA ALA A 10 3.83 -8.53 -13.36
C ALA A 10 4.41 -8.39 -11.95
N ASP A 11 5.65 -7.91 -11.89
CA ASP A 11 6.26 -7.51 -10.63
C ASP A 11 5.81 -6.09 -10.29
N ALA A 12 5.19 -5.93 -9.12
CA ALA A 12 4.70 -4.63 -8.68
C ALA A 12 5.85 -3.61 -8.43
N GLU A 13 7.07 -4.09 -8.22
CA GLU A 13 8.25 -3.22 -8.10
C GLU A 13 8.75 -2.69 -9.44
N THR A 14 8.27 -3.24 -10.56
CA THR A 14 8.63 -2.83 -11.91
C THR A 14 7.45 -3.06 -12.84
N LEU A 15 6.49 -2.14 -12.82
CA LEU A 15 5.26 -2.28 -13.59
C LEU A 15 5.54 -2.07 -15.10
N PRO A 16 4.99 -2.95 -15.97
CA PRO A 16 5.23 -2.87 -17.42
C PRO A 16 4.29 -1.88 -18.11
N PHE A 17 4.12 -0.70 -17.54
CA PHE A 17 3.26 0.34 -18.07
C PHE A 17 4.02 1.65 -18.20
N PRO A 18 3.71 2.49 -19.19
CA PRO A 18 4.32 3.82 -19.32
C PRO A 18 3.97 4.73 -18.14
N ASP A 19 4.75 5.80 -17.98
CA ASP A 19 4.43 6.86 -17.04
C ASP A 19 3.04 7.45 -17.32
N HIS A 20 2.31 7.82 -16.29
CA HIS A 20 1.03 8.53 -16.39
C HIS A 20 -0.03 7.84 -17.24
N SER A 21 -0.08 6.49 -17.20
CA SER A 21 -0.99 5.71 -18.03
C SER A 21 -2.36 5.43 -17.41
N PHE A 22 -2.52 5.68 -16.11
CA PHE A 22 -3.78 5.36 -15.40
C PHE A 22 -4.36 6.57 -14.67
N ASP A 23 -5.68 6.70 -14.72
CA ASP A 23 -6.43 7.74 -13.99
C ASP A 23 -6.51 7.41 -12.50
N THR A 24 -6.66 6.14 -12.16
CA THR A 24 -6.80 5.65 -10.79
C THR A 24 -6.00 4.36 -10.63
N VAL A 25 -5.25 4.27 -9.55
CA VAL A 25 -4.51 3.08 -9.16
C VAL A 25 -5.04 2.61 -7.81
N VAL A 26 -5.30 1.31 -7.68
CA VAL A 26 -5.89 0.74 -6.45
C VAL A 26 -5.02 -0.40 -5.95
N SER A 27 -4.77 -0.42 -4.65
CA SER A 27 -4.12 -1.55 -3.97
C SER A 27 -4.89 -1.90 -2.71
N SER A 28 -5.08 -3.20 -2.48
CA SER A 28 -5.84 -3.69 -1.33
C SER A 28 -5.07 -4.78 -0.61
N LEU A 29 -4.73 -4.52 0.66
CA LEU A 29 -4.15 -5.49 1.60
C LEU A 29 -2.91 -6.23 1.07
N SER A 30 -2.07 -5.53 0.30
CA SER A 30 -0.92 -6.13 -0.37
C SER A 30 0.43 -5.62 0.14
N SER A 31 0.49 -4.40 0.69
CA SER A 31 1.77 -3.79 1.07
C SER A 31 2.51 -4.58 2.16
N CYS A 32 1.80 -5.34 2.97
CA CYS A 32 2.39 -6.18 4.01
C CYS A 32 3.23 -7.34 3.45
N THR A 33 3.00 -7.73 2.21
CA THR A 33 3.67 -8.88 1.56
C THR A 33 4.78 -8.46 0.59
N PHE A 34 4.84 -7.20 0.17
CA PHE A 34 5.86 -6.75 -0.77
C PHE A 34 7.25 -6.78 -0.11
N PRO A 35 8.26 -7.33 -0.79
CA PRO A 35 9.64 -7.26 -0.30
C PRO A 35 10.12 -5.81 -0.13
N ASN A 36 9.80 -4.94 -1.09
CA ASN A 36 10.15 -3.52 -1.04
C ASN A 36 8.90 -2.66 -1.32
N PRO A 37 8.08 -2.38 -0.30
CA PRO A 37 6.85 -1.64 -0.50
C PRO A 37 7.07 -0.19 -0.95
N VAL A 38 8.14 0.46 -0.55
CA VAL A 38 8.48 1.81 -1.00
C VAL A 38 8.63 1.85 -2.52
N ARG A 39 9.28 0.85 -3.08
CA ARG A 39 9.47 0.76 -4.53
C ARG A 39 8.15 0.54 -5.26
N VAL A 40 7.26 -0.27 -4.69
CA VAL A 40 5.91 -0.47 -5.24
C VAL A 40 5.11 0.83 -5.24
N PHE A 41 5.12 1.57 -4.14
CA PHE A 41 4.42 2.86 -4.07
C PHE A 41 5.01 3.88 -5.05
N ARG A 42 6.31 3.86 -5.26
CA ARG A 42 6.96 4.70 -6.26
C ARG A 42 6.50 4.35 -7.68
N GLU A 43 6.33 3.07 -7.98
CA GLU A 43 5.79 2.61 -9.26
C GLU A 43 4.32 3.01 -9.44
N MET A 44 3.52 2.91 -8.38
CA MET A 44 2.14 3.42 -8.41
C MET A 44 2.09 4.91 -8.73
N ALA A 45 2.98 5.69 -8.13
CA ALA A 45 3.10 7.12 -8.41
C ALA A 45 3.47 7.37 -9.88
N ARG A 46 4.40 6.59 -10.41
CA ARG A 46 4.89 6.74 -11.78
C ARG A 46 3.80 6.48 -12.82
N VAL A 47 3.05 5.39 -12.66
CA VAL A 47 2.04 4.99 -13.64
C VAL A 47 0.72 5.76 -13.51
N CYS A 48 0.49 6.43 -12.39
CA CYS A 48 -0.69 7.28 -12.19
C CYS A 48 -0.47 8.63 -12.86
N ARG A 49 -1.47 9.13 -13.59
CA ARG A 49 -1.37 10.43 -14.23
C ARG A 49 -1.35 11.55 -13.19
N THR A 50 -0.79 12.68 -13.56
CA THR A 50 -0.88 13.92 -12.76
C THR A 50 -2.35 14.27 -12.54
N GLY A 51 -2.73 14.55 -11.30
CA GLY A 51 -4.12 14.77 -10.93
C GLY A 51 -4.95 13.50 -10.79
N GLY A 52 -4.35 12.33 -10.96
CA GLY A 52 -5.02 11.04 -10.75
C GLY A 52 -5.15 10.69 -9.28
N ARG A 53 -5.74 9.55 -9.00
CA ARG A 53 -6.00 9.07 -7.64
C ARG A 53 -5.33 7.73 -7.39
N ILE A 54 -4.79 7.58 -6.18
CA ILE A 54 -4.26 6.33 -5.70
C ILE A 54 -5.03 5.95 -4.44
N LEU A 55 -5.77 4.85 -4.51
CA LEU A 55 -6.66 4.40 -3.44
C LEU A 55 -6.07 3.14 -2.81
N LEU A 56 -5.84 3.19 -1.51
CA LEU A 56 -5.18 2.12 -0.79
C LEU A 56 -6.04 1.68 0.40
N LEU A 57 -6.22 0.38 0.53
CA LEU A 57 -6.73 -0.25 1.73
C LEU A 57 -5.62 -1.15 2.26
N GLU A 58 -5.04 -0.76 3.38
CA GLU A 58 -3.86 -1.43 3.92
C GLU A 58 -4.05 -1.75 5.40
N HIS A 59 -3.25 -2.67 5.91
CA HIS A 59 -3.15 -2.90 7.33
C HIS A 59 -1.71 -2.78 7.79
N GLY A 60 -1.53 -2.44 9.06
CA GLY A 60 -0.20 -2.25 9.59
C GLY A 60 -0.17 -2.28 11.11
N ARG A 61 0.88 -1.70 11.67
CA ARG A 61 1.08 -1.63 13.10
C ARG A 61 0.02 -0.74 13.75
N SER A 62 -0.59 -1.24 14.83
CA SER A 62 -1.56 -0.46 15.61
C SER A 62 -0.90 0.79 16.22
N ASP A 63 -1.66 1.88 16.32
CA ASP A 63 -1.27 3.07 17.06
C ASP A 63 -1.54 2.95 18.57
N TYR A 64 -2.21 1.89 19.03
CA TYR A 64 -2.28 1.54 20.43
C TYR A 64 -0.98 0.84 20.84
N GLY A 65 -0.24 1.43 21.79
CA GLY A 65 1.09 0.96 22.17
C GLY A 65 1.15 -0.53 22.56
N TRP A 66 0.20 -1.01 23.37
CA TRP A 66 0.16 -2.41 23.81
C TRP A 66 -0.04 -3.38 22.64
N LEU A 67 -0.90 -3.04 21.70
CA LEU A 67 -1.17 -3.89 20.54
C LEU A 67 -0.01 -3.84 19.54
N GLY A 68 0.55 -2.65 19.31
CA GLY A 68 1.72 -2.50 18.47
C GLY A 68 2.93 -3.30 18.96
N HIS A 69 3.18 -3.27 20.25
CA HIS A 69 4.26 -4.08 20.86
C HIS A 69 3.99 -5.58 20.73
N TRP A 70 2.75 -6.01 20.86
CA TRP A 70 2.36 -7.39 20.64
C TRP A 70 2.61 -7.81 19.19
N GLN A 71 2.22 -6.95 18.24
CA GLN A 71 2.48 -7.18 16.81
C GLN A 71 3.99 -7.29 16.55
N ASP A 72 4.80 -6.41 17.11
CA ASP A 72 6.26 -6.44 16.96
C ASP A 72 6.85 -7.74 17.49
N ARG A 73 6.38 -8.20 18.67
CA ARG A 73 6.87 -9.42 19.30
C ARG A 73 6.62 -10.66 18.44
N HIS A 74 5.53 -10.70 17.68
CA HIS A 74 5.13 -11.86 16.88
C HIS A 74 5.36 -11.66 15.37
N ALA A 75 5.96 -10.55 14.97
CA ALA A 75 6.10 -10.18 13.56
C ALA A 75 6.89 -11.21 12.75
N ASP A 76 8.02 -11.70 13.27
CA ASP A 76 8.87 -12.64 12.55
C ASP A 76 8.16 -13.97 12.29
N LYS A 77 7.47 -14.49 13.30
CA LYS A 77 6.71 -15.75 13.16
C LYS A 77 5.57 -15.60 12.16
N PHE A 78 4.88 -14.47 12.18
CA PHE A 78 3.78 -14.21 11.29
C PHE A 78 4.27 -14.04 9.84
N ALA A 79 5.40 -13.36 9.64
CA ALA A 79 6.02 -13.20 8.32
C ALA A 79 6.49 -14.55 7.75
N GLU A 80 7.08 -15.40 8.57
CA GLU A 80 7.49 -16.76 8.16
C GLU A 80 6.30 -17.62 7.74
N ALA A 81 5.20 -17.55 8.50
CA ALA A 81 4.04 -18.39 8.27
C ALA A 81 3.20 -17.93 7.06
N LEU A 82 3.00 -16.62 6.89
CA LEU A 82 2.06 -16.05 5.93
C LEU A 82 2.69 -15.10 4.90
N GLY A 83 3.98 -14.80 5.03
CA GLY A 83 4.64 -13.82 4.18
C GLY A 83 4.17 -12.39 4.40
N CYS A 84 3.48 -12.13 5.51
CA CYS A 84 2.88 -10.83 5.80
C CYS A 84 3.62 -10.14 6.95
N HIS A 85 4.10 -8.94 6.69
CA HIS A 85 4.76 -8.08 7.67
C HIS A 85 3.73 -7.15 8.31
N TRP A 86 3.01 -7.62 9.30
CA TRP A 86 1.84 -6.94 9.86
C TRP A 86 2.12 -5.73 10.74
N ASN A 87 3.38 -5.50 11.10
CA ASN A 87 3.79 -4.35 11.91
C ASN A 87 4.41 -3.20 11.09
N ARG A 88 4.22 -3.20 9.77
CA ARG A 88 4.63 -2.07 8.94
C ARG A 88 3.77 -0.84 9.20
N GLU A 89 4.33 0.33 8.89
CA GLU A 89 3.66 1.62 8.99
C GLU A 89 3.30 2.11 7.59
N PRO A 90 2.08 1.83 7.08
CA PRO A 90 1.73 2.12 5.68
C PRO A 90 1.89 3.59 5.31
N LEU A 91 1.49 4.53 6.17
CA LEU A 91 1.58 5.95 5.88
C LEU A 91 3.02 6.41 5.65
N GLN A 92 3.96 5.93 6.46
CA GLN A 92 5.37 6.26 6.29
C GLN A 92 5.93 5.70 4.99
N LEU A 93 5.59 4.45 4.67
CA LEU A 93 6.05 3.79 3.45
C LEU A 93 5.52 4.48 2.20
N ILE A 94 4.27 4.92 2.24
CA ILE A 94 3.61 5.64 1.15
C ILE A 94 4.32 6.98 0.91
N GLU A 95 4.62 7.72 1.97
CA GLU A 95 5.33 8.99 1.87
C GLU A 95 6.77 8.80 1.37
N GLN A 96 7.46 7.76 1.83
CA GLN A 96 8.80 7.42 1.34
C GLN A 96 8.78 7.04 -0.14
N GLY A 97 7.69 6.49 -0.63
CA GLY A 97 7.47 6.21 -2.05
C GLY A 97 7.15 7.44 -2.90
N GLY A 98 7.03 8.61 -2.27
CA GLY A 98 6.78 9.87 -2.99
C GLY A 98 5.31 10.21 -3.20
N LEU A 99 4.40 9.45 -2.61
CA LEU A 99 2.97 9.74 -2.70
C LEU A 99 2.58 10.82 -1.68
N LYS A 100 1.64 11.66 -2.07
CA LYS A 100 1.02 12.65 -1.18
C LYS A 100 -0.27 12.08 -0.62
N VAL A 101 -0.36 11.96 0.70
CA VAL A 101 -1.59 11.52 1.35
C VAL A 101 -2.58 12.69 1.39
N VAL A 102 -3.70 12.55 0.69
CA VAL A 102 -4.76 13.55 0.64
C VAL A 102 -5.71 13.36 1.81
N ARG A 103 -6.07 12.10 2.09
CA ARG A 103 -6.99 11.74 3.17
C ARG A 103 -6.66 10.33 3.66
N SER A 104 -6.72 10.12 4.96
CA SER A 104 -6.55 8.80 5.54
C SER A 104 -7.48 8.59 6.73
N ARG A 105 -7.88 7.35 6.94
CA ARG A 105 -8.71 6.94 8.07
C ARG A 105 -8.20 5.60 8.59
N ARG A 106 -8.07 5.51 9.92
CA ARG A 106 -7.69 4.27 10.60
C ARG A 106 -8.92 3.67 11.29
N THR A 107 -9.04 2.35 11.23
CA THR A 107 -10.10 1.59 11.89
C THR A 107 -9.52 0.35 12.56
N PHE A 108 -10.34 -0.36 13.36
CA PHE A 108 -9.94 -1.60 14.06
C PHE A 108 -8.65 -1.41 14.88
N LEU A 109 -8.73 -0.58 15.93
CA LEU A 109 -7.61 -0.33 16.84
C LEU A 109 -6.38 0.22 16.10
N GLY A 110 -6.61 0.95 15.01
CA GLY A 110 -5.55 1.57 14.22
C GLY A 110 -4.83 0.63 13.27
N ILE A 111 -5.30 -0.61 13.10
CA ILE A 111 -4.65 -1.60 12.24
C ILE A 111 -4.93 -1.37 10.76
N PHE A 112 -6.18 -1.05 10.41
CA PHE A 112 -6.58 -0.85 9.01
C PHE A 112 -6.55 0.62 8.62
N HIS A 113 -6.06 0.88 7.42
CA HIS A 113 -5.93 2.23 6.85
C HIS A 113 -6.68 2.29 5.53
N GLN A 114 -7.58 3.27 5.42
CA GLN A 114 -8.18 3.67 4.13
C GLN A 114 -7.47 4.95 3.71
N ILE A 115 -6.80 4.94 2.57
CA ILE A 115 -5.93 6.02 2.17
C ILE A 115 -6.29 6.47 0.76
N HIS A 116 -6.51 7.78 0.61
CA HIS A 116 -6.56 8.44 -0.68
C HIS A 116 -5.27 9.24 -0.83
N ALA A 117 -4.49 8.89 -1.82
CA ALA A 117 -3.22 9.55 -2.12
C ALA A 117 -3.20 10.06 -3.55
N SER A 118 -2.24 10.91 -3.85
CA SER A 118 -1.99 11.41 -5.20
C SER A 118 -0.51 11.27 -5.53
N PRO A 119 -0.15 11.21 -6.83
CA PRO A 119 1.26 11.35 -7.23
C PRO A 119 1.79 12.73 -6.84
N PRO A 120 3.10 12.88 -6.72
CA PRO A 120 3.72 14.15 -6.34
C PRO A 120 3.49 15.25 -7.37
#